data_f9cd56d6838f2cb8b6fdb9572d04bacc
#
_entry.id   f9cd56d6838f2cb8b6fdb9572d04bacc
#
_cell.length_a   1.000
_cell.length_b   1.000
_cell.length_c   1.000
_cell.angle_alpha   90.00
_cell.angle_beta   90.00
_cell.angle_gamma   90.00
#
_symmetry.space_group_name_H-M   'P 1'
#
loop_
_entity.id
_entity.type
_entity.pdbx_description
1 polymer ?
#
loop_
_entity_poly.entity_id
_entity_poly.type
_entity_poly.pdbx_seq_one_letter_code
_entity_poly.pdbx_strand_id
1 'polypeptide(L)'
;GSVPIVGASVPIATGAALAAKKDNLGDVAVSYLGDSACEEGAVQESFNLASIMKLPVIFVVENNLFASHMHIDLRQPSNSTARFAEAHGIPFKVIDGNNLSEVYKASQEAVKHCRENKGPYFIESMTYRWRGHVGPREDTDVGVKRKDDLAKWKMRDPIKKIGRAHV
;
A
#
# COMPACT_ATOMS: atom_id res chain seq x y z
N GLY A 1 11.56 9.52 0.71
CA GLY A 1 12.47 9.13 -0.36
C GLY A 1 12.04 7.84 -1.04
N SER A 2 12.65 7.50 -2.18
CA SER A 2 12.44 6.22 -2.85
C SER A 2 13.67 5.34 -2.70
N VAL A 3 13.47 4.02 -2.64
CA VAL A 3 14.54 3.05 -2.48
C VAL A 3 14.41 2.02 -3.62
N PRO A 4 15.49 1.70 -4.35
CA PRO A 4 15.44 0.74 -5.47
C PRO A 4 15.36 -0.73 -5.01
N ILE A 5 15.58 -1.00 -3.72
CA ILE A 5 15.52 -2.34 -3.15
C ILE A 5 14.07 -2.62 -2.73
N VAL A 6 13.48 -3.69 -3.24
CA VAL A 6 12.10 -4.09 -2.93
C VAL A 6 11.95 -4.30 -1.42
N GLY A 7 10.90 -3.72 -0.84
CA GLY A 7 10.61 -3.82 0.59
C GLY A 7 11.45 -2.95 1.52
N ALA A 8 12.61 -2.42 1.08
CA ALA A 8 13.53 -1.70 1.97
C ALA A 8 12.99 -0.38 2.53
N SER A 9 11.99 0.24 1.89
CA SER A 9 11.33 1.44 2.42
C SER A 9 10.62 1.18 3.76
N VAL A 10 10.19 -0.06 4.00
CA VAL A 10 9.40 -0.44 5.18
C VAL A 10 10.24 -0.40 6.48
N PRO A 11 11.39 -1.08 6.58
CA PRO A 11 12.24 -0.97 7.78
C PRO A 11 12.77 0.46 7.99
N ILE A 12 13.03 1.22 6.92
CA ILE A 12 13.43 2.63 7.04
C ILE A 12 12.30 3.45 7.67
N ALA A 13 11.07 3.31 7.19
CA ALA A 13 9.92 4.01 7.77
C ALA A 13 9.63 3.57 9.20
N THR A 14 9.85 2.29 9.52
CA THR A 14 9.71 1.75 10.88
C THR A 14 10.75 2.39 11.82
N GLY A 15 11.99 2.57 11.37
CA GLY A 15 13.02 3.31 12.10
C GLY A 15 12.68 4.78 12.30
N ALA A 16 12.15 5.45 11.26
CA ALA A 16 11.66 6.84 11.35
C ALA A 16 10.50 6.97 12.36
N ALA A 17 9.57 6.00 12.38
CA ALA A 17 8.49 5.97 13.36
C ALA A 17 9.00 5.76 14.79
N LEU A 18 10.07 5.00 14.97
CA LEU A 18 10.70 4.84 16.29
C LEU A 18 11.29 6.18 16.77
N ALA A 19 11.94 6.93 15.89
CA ALA A 19 12.43 8.27 16.20
C ALA A 19 11.26 9.21 16.55
N ALA A 20 10.22 9.27 15.70
CA ALA A 20 9.02 10.06 15.92
C ALA A 20 8.35 9.76 17.28
N LYS A 21 8.30 8.49 17.66
CA LYS A 21 7.77 8.07 18.96
C LYS A 21 8.62 8.58 20.14
N LYS A 22 9.95 8.56 19.99
CA LYS A 22 10.89 9.06 21.02
C LYS A 22 10.81 10.57 21.17
N ASP A 23 10.68 11.28 20.07
CA ASP A 23 10.58 12.75 20.05
C ASP A 23 9.23 13.24 20.60
N ASN A 24 8.21 12.39 20.54
CA ASN A 24 6.86 12.63 21.07
C ASN A 24 6.19 13.93 20.55
N LEU A 25 6.45 14.29 19.28
CA LEU A 25 5.92 15.48 18.62
C LEU A 25 4.62 15.21 17.83
N GLY A 26 4.13 13.97 17.85
CA GLY A 26 2.93 13.56 17.12
C GLY A 26 3.15 13.28 15.63
N ASP A 27 4.41 13.13 15.24
CA ASP A 27 4.79 12.76 13.87
C ASP A 27 4.42 11.30 13.57
N VAL A 28 4.08 11.05 12.31
CA VAL A 28 3.71 9.73 11.80
C VAL A 28 4.54 9.42 10.56
N ALA A 29 5.17 8.26 10.54
CA ALA A 29 5.87 7.78 9.36
C ALA A 29 4.89 7.08 8.40
N VAL A 30 5.13 7.20 7.09
CA VAL A 30 4.33 6.52 6.07
C VAL A 30 5.26 5.76 5.12
N SER A 31 4.97 4.50 4.89
CA SER A 31 5.65 3.68 3.89
C SER A 31 4.70 3.25 2.80
N TYR A 32 5.03 3.55 1.54
CA TYR A 32 4.34 3.03 0.37
C TYR A 32 5.07 1.81 -0.15
N LEU A 33 4.34 0.75 -0.46
CA LEU A 33 4.89 -0.49 -0.99
C LEU A 33 3.90 -1.18 -1.95
N GLY A 34 4.41 -1.99 -2.86
CA GLY A 34 3.58 -2.81 -3.73
C GLY A 34 3.12 -4.10 -3.03
N ASP A 35 2.09 -4.74 -3.58
CA ASP A 35 1.52 -5.98 -3.06
C ASP A 35 2.55 -7.12 -2.94
N SER A 36 3.46 -7.26 -3.91
CA SER A 36 4.51 -8.27 -3.84
C SER A 36 5.62 -7.95 -2.83
N ALA A 37 5.85 -6.66 -2.54
CA ALA A 37 6.83 -6.28 -1.53
C ALA A 37 6.41 -6.75 -0.12
N CYS A 38 5.13 -6.97 0.12
CA CYS A 38 4.64 -7.53 1.38
C CYS A 38 5.14 -8.96 1.65
N GLU A 39 5.65 -9.65 0.63
CA GLU A 39 6.18 -11.02 0.75
C GLU A 39 7.64 -11.06 1.23
N GLU A 40 8.32 -9.91 1.24
CA GLU A 40 9.69 -9.81 1.69
C GLU A 40 9.83 -10.00 3.21
N GLY A 41 10.81 -10.80 3.65
CA GLY A 41 11.03 -11.11 5.06
C GLY A 41 11.22 -9.86 5.92
N ALA A 42 12.02 -8.88 5.44
CA ALA A 42 12.25 -7.62 6.14
C ALA A 42 10.97 -6.79 6.36
N VAL A 43 9.98 -6.94 5.49
CA VAL A 43 8.66 -6.28 5.66
C VAL A 43 7.89 -6.94 6.80
N GLN A 44 7.87 -8.27 6.86
CA GLN A 44 7.20 -9.02 7.93
C GLN A 44 7.85 -8.75 9.30
N GLU A 45 9.16 -8.71 9.37
CA GLU A 45 9.92 -8.34 10.58
C GLU A 45 9.58 -6.91 11.02
N SER A 46 9.47 -5.98 10.08
CA SER A 46 9.11 -4.58 10.35
C SER A 46 7.67 -4.45 10.87
N PHE A 47 6.73 -5.21 10.34
CA PHE A 47 5.34 -5.25 10.83
C PHE A 47 5.30 -5.73 12.28
N ASN A 48 6.01 -6.82 12.57
CA ASN A 48 6.12 -7.35 13.92
C ASN A 48 6.72 -6.33 14.90
N LEU A 49 7.85 -5.72 14.53
CA LEU A 49 8.50 -4.70 15.35
C LEU A 49 7.60 -3.49 15.60
N ALA A 50 6.96 -2.98 14.54
CA ALA A 50 6.05 -1.84 14.64
C ALA A 50 4.88 -2.14 15.57
N SER A 51 4.31 -3.35 15.50
CA SER A 51 3.20 -3.78 16.34
C SER A 51 3.62 -3.88 17.81
N ILE A 52 4.70 -4.62 18.11
CA ILE A 52 5.19 -4.80 19.49
C ILE A 52 5.51 -3.46 20.14
N MET A 53 6.19 -2.58 19.42
CA MET A 53 6.60 -1.28 19.92
C MET A 53 5.52 -0.20 19.82
N LYS A 54 4.35 -0.51 19.25
CA LYS A 54 3.27 0.44 18.97
C LYS A 54 3.80 1.70 18.28
N LEU A 55 4.52 1.53 17.17
CA LEU A 55 5.14 2.62 16.44
C LEU A 55 4.09 3.39 15.60
N PRO A 56 4.17 4.72 15.51
CA PRO A 56 3.26 5.53 14.71
C PRO A 56 3.66 5.46 13.21
N VAL A 57 3.40 4.32 12.58
CA VAL A 57 3.68 4.10 11.15
C VAL A 57 2.43 3.62 10.42
N ILE A 58 2.23 4.16 9.22
CA ILE A 58 1.17 3.74 8.30
C ILE A 58 1.83 3.02 7.12
N PHE A 59 1.43 1.78 6.91
CA PHE A 59 1.84 0.99 5.76
C PHE A 59 0.76 1.08 4.69
N VAL A 60 1.07 1.68 3.55
CA VAL A 60 0.15 1.84 2.42
C VAL A 60 0.56 0.90 1.31
N VAL A 61 -0.23 -0.14 1.09
CA VAL A 61 0.00 -1.09 0.00
C VAL A 61 -0.80 -0.66 -1.23
N GLU A 62 -0.09 -0.40 -2.31
CA GLU A 62 -0.67 -0.19 -3.64
C GLU A 62 -0.82 -1.55 -4.32
N ASN A 63 -1.94 -2.24 -4.04
CA ASN A 63 -2.20 -3.56 -4.59
C ASN A 63 -2.73 -3.43 -6.02
N ASN A 64 -1.85 -3.62 -6.97
CA ASN A 64 -2.15 -3.62 -8.40
C ASN A 64 -2.29 -5.03 -9.00
N LEU A 65 -2.28 -6.06 -8.16
CA LEU A 65 -2.41 -7.48 -8.47
C LEU A 65 -1.21 -8.10 -9.21
N PHE A 66 -0.14 -7.37 -9.47
CA PHE A 66 0.98 -7.86 -10.26
C PHE A 66 2.35 -7.56 -9.66
N ALA A 67 3.13 -8.62 -9.44
CA ALA A 67 4.58 -8.53 -9.26
C ALA A 67 5.24 -8.55 -10.66
N SER A 68 5.66 -7.40 -11.18
CA SER A 68 6.06 -7.27 -12.58
C SER A 68 4.99 -7.79 -13.54
N HIS A 69 5.10 -9.05 -13.96
CA HIS A 69 4.16 -9.72 -14.87
C HIS A 69 3.41 -10.88 -14.23
N MET A 70 3.73 -11.25 -12.98
CA MET A 70 3.11 -12.37 -12.27
C MET A 70 1.88 -11.90 -11.51
N HIS A 71 0.71 -12.46 -11.85
CA HIS A 71 -0.53 -12.16 -11.13
C HIS A 71 -0.50 -12.71 -9.71
N ILE A 72 -1.16 -12.03 -8.79
CA ILE A 72 -1.19 -12.36 -7.36
C ILE A 72 -1.70 -13.78 -7.08
N ASP A 73 -2.67 -14.29 -7.86
CA ASP A 73 -3.21 -15.65 -7.73
C ASP A 73 -2.15 -16.75 -7.93
N LEU A 74 -1.03 -16.45 -8.60
CA LEU A 74 0.04 -17.40 -8.85
C LEU A 74 1.10 -17.42 -7.74
N ARG A 75 1.04 -16.49 -6.78
CA ARG A 75 2.06 -16.33 -5.74
C ARG A 75 1.49 -16.17 -4.33
N GLN A 76 0.21 -15.90 -4.19
CA GLN A 76 -0.44 -15.76 -2.89
C GLN A 76 -1.77 -16.53 -2.84
N PRO A 77 -2.17 -17.03 -1.68
CA PRO A 77 -3.43 -17.75 -1.50
C PRO A 77 -4.65 -16.82 -1.50
N SER A 78 -4.47 -15.51 -1.54
CA SER A 78 -5.52 -14.49 -1.51
C SER A 78 -5.09 -13.27 -2.31
N ASN A 79 -6.05 -12.60 -2.94
CA ASN A 79 -5.83 -11.34 -3.68
C ASN A 79 -5.69 -10.12 -2.76
N SER A 80 -5.81 -10.30 -1.45
CA SER A 80 -5.61 -9.26 -0.44
C SER A 80 -4.35 -9.51 0.36
N THR A 81 -3.57 -8.46 0.54
CA THR A 81 -2.38 -8.43 1.39
C THR A 81 -2.71 -8.08 2.85
N ALA A 82 -3.96 -7.72 3.16
CA ALA A 82 -4.41 -7.38 4.52
C ALA A 82 -4.18 -8.52 5.53
N ARG A 83 -4.13 -9.77 5.06
CA ARG A 83 -3.76 -10.94 5.87
C ARG A 83 -2.40 -10.82 6.57
N PHE A 84 -1.47 -10.07 5.98
CA PHE A 84 -0.17 -9.82 6.60
C PHE A 84 -0.30 -8.87 7.80
N ALA A 85 -1.14 -7.85 7.69
CA ALA A 85 -1.45 -6.97 8.80
C ALA A 85 -2.16 -7.73 9.93
N GLU A 86 -3.15 -8.54 9.58
CA GLU A 86 -3.90 -9.38 10.53
C GLU A 86 -2.97 -10.33 11.31
N ALA A 87 -2.03 -10.98 10.62
CA ALA A 87 -1.06 -11.90 11.23
C ALA A 87 -0.18 -11.22 12.30
N HIS A 88 0.04 -9.91 12.19
CA HIS A 88 0.81 -9.12 13.15
C HIS A 88 -0.06 -8.28 14.10
N GLY A 89 -1.37 -8.49 14.11
CA GLY A 89 -2.30 -7.73 14.96
C GLY A 89 -2.37 -6.24 14.62
N ILE A 90 -2.06 -5.87 13.38
CA ILE A 90 -2.13 -4.48 12.90
C ILE A 90 -3.55 -4.22 12.36
N PRO A 91 -4.27 -3.21 12.86
CA PRO A 91 -5.55 -2.83 12.29
C PRO A 91 -5.39 -2.38 10.83
N PHE A 92 -6.34 -2.77 9.99
CA PHE A 92 -6.22 -2.52 8.56
C PHE A 92 -7.53 -2.08 7.91
N LYS A 93 -7.41 -1.51 6.73
CA LYS A 93 -8.52 -1.17 5.86
C LYS A 93 -8.18 -1.49 4.41
N VAL A 94 -9.09 -2.20 3.73
CA VAL A 94 -9.01 -2.43 2.29
C VAL A 94 -9.96 -1.46 1.61
N ILE A 95 -9.45 -0.68 0.66
CA ILE A 95 -10.17 0.41 0.01
C ILE A 95 -10.05 0.38 -1.50
N ASP A 96 -10.98 1.04 -2.20
CA ASP A 96 -10.80 1.40 -3.60
C ASP A 96 -9.76 2.53 -3.74
N GLY A 97 -8.52 2.17 -4.12
CA GLY A 97 -7.43 3.13 -4.33
C GLY A 97 -7.69 4.15 -5.45
N ASN A 98 -8.72 3.93 -6.28
CA ASN A 98 -9.17 4.88 -7.30
C ASN A 98 -10.33 5.78 -6.82
N ASN A 99 -10.73 5.68 -5.55
CA ASN A 99 -11.73 6.53 -4.92
C ASN A 99 -11.07 7.50 -3.92
N LEU A 100 -10.87 8.74 -4.34
CA LEU A 100 -10.20 9.75 -3.50
C LEU A 100 -10.87 9.93 -2.13
N SER A 101 -12.20 9.87 -2.06
CA SER A 101 -12.92 10.02 -0.79
C SER A 101 -12.63 8.87 0.19
N GLU A 102 -12.51 7.65 -0.31
CA GLU A 102 -12.14 6.49 0.52
C GLU A 102 -10.70 6.59 0.99
N VAL A 103 -9.78 6.93 0.07
CA VAL A 103 -8.36 7.14 0.40
C VAL A 103 -8.20 8.20 1.47
N TYR A 104 -8.87 9.35 1.32
CA TYR A 104 -8.81 10.44 2.29
C TYR A 104 -9.33 10.01 3.66
N LYS A 105 -10.51 9.40 3.73
CA LYS A 105 -11.11 8.93 5.00
C LYS A 105 -10.23 7.88 5.69
N ALA A 106 -9.72 6.90 4.95
CA ALA A 106 -8.83 5.88 5.50
C ALA A 106 -7.52 6.47 6.02
N SER A 107 -6.95 7.45 5.30
CA SER A 107 -5.74 8.15 5.72
C SER A 107 -5.96 8.96 7.00
N GLN A 108 -7.08 9.67 7.11
CA GLN A 108 -7.43 10.40 8.35
C GLN A 108 -7.57 9.46 9.55
N GLU A 109 -8.25 8.32 9.36
CA GLU A 109 -8.42 7.30 10.39
C GLU A 109 -7.08 6.73 10.84
N ALA A 110 -6.21 6.38 9.90
CA ALA A 110 -4.88 5.85 10.18
C ALA A 110 -3.99 6.85 10.94
N VAL A 111 -3.97 8.12 10.50
CA VAL A 111 -3.20 9.18 11.18
C VAL A 111 -3.70 9.40 12.60
N LYS A 112 -5.02 9.45 12.78
CA LYS A 112 -5.64 9.58 14.11
C LYS A 112 -5.24 8.41 15.01
N HIS A 113 -5.34 7.16 14.51
CA HIS A 113 -4.96 5.96 15.25
C HIS A 113 -3.50 6.02 15.72
N CYS A 114 -2.57 6.37 14.82
CA CYS A 114 -1.15 6.48 15.16
C CYS A 114 -0.89 7.58 16.20
N ARG A 115 -1.52 8.75 16.06
CA ARG A 115 -1.37 9.89 16.99
C ARG A 115 -1.97 9.63 18.37
N GLU A 116 -2.94 8.75 18.46
CA GLU A 116 -3.51 8.26 19.73
C GLU A 116 -2.64 7.19 20.40
N ASN A 117 -1.39 6.97 19.92
CA ASN A 117 -0.44 5.97 20.43
C ASN A 117 -0.97 4.52 20.39
N LYS A 118 -1.90 4.22 19.49
CA LYS A 118 -2.48 2.89 19.33
C LYS A 118 -1.58 1.93 18.57
N GLY A 119 -0.56 2.44 17.87
CA GLY A 119 0.39 1.66 17.11
C GLY A 119 0.29 1.85 15.59
N PRO A 120 0.80 0.91 14.79
CA PRO A 120 0.78 0.99 13.34
C PRO A 120 -0.62 0.83 12.77
N TYR A 121 -0.79 1.26 11.52
CA TYR A 121 -2.01 1.06 10.74
C TYR A 121 -1.66 0.61 9.32
N PHE A 122 -2.51 -0.22 8.73
CA PHE A 122 -2.29 -0.76 7.39
C PHE A 122 -3.45 -0.36 6.46
N ILE A 123 -3.12 0.17 5.29
CA ILE A 123 -4.10 0.51 4.25
C ILE A 123 -3.75 -0.28 3.00
N GLU A 124 -4.65 -1.14 2.55
CA GLU A 124 -4.54 -1.77 1.24
C GLU A 124 -5.40 -1.02 0.23
N SER A 125 -4.74 -0.37 -0.72
CA SER A 125 -5.38 0.37 -1.81
C SER A 125 -5.45 -0.50 -3.05
N MET A 126 -6.64 -1.02 -3.37
CA MET A 126 -6.87 -1.79 -4.58
C MET A 126 -6.84 -0.86 -5.78
N THR A 127 -5.89 -1.08 -6.66
CA THR A 127 -5.67 -0.24 -7.85
C THR A 127 -5.21 -1.07 -9.03
N TYR A 128 -4.79 -0.43 -10.11
CA TYR A 128 -4.32 -1.12 -11.29
C TYR A 128 -3.30 -0.28 -12.05
N ARG A 129 -2.23 -0.90 -12.50
CA ARG A 129 -1.17 -0.26 -13.26
C ARG A 129 -1.59 -0.08 -14.72
N TRP A 130 -1.62 1.15 -15.25
CA TRP A 130 -1.99 1.43 -16.63
C TRP A 130 -0.86 1.21 -17.63
N ARG A 131 0.35 1.35 -17.18
CA ARG A 131 1.57 1.07 -17.96
C ARG A 131 2.21 -0.24 -17.51
N GLY A 132 3.14 -0.71 -18.28
CA GLY A 132 3.97 -1.83 -17.89
C GLY A 132 4.78 -1.57 -16.63
N HIS A 133 5.35 -2.62 -16.09
CA HIS A 133 6.24 -2.49 -14.92
C HIS A 133 7.46 -1.64 -15.27
N VAL A 134 7.98 -1.78 -16.50
CA VAL A 134 9.12 -1.02 -17.01
C VAL A 134 8.75 -0.41 -18.37
N GLY A 135 9.02 0.88 -18.53
CA GLY A 135 8.81 1.62 -19.76
C GLY A 135 7.36 1.99 -20.05
N PRO A 136 7.09 2.55 -21.24
CA PRO A 136 5.79 3.14 -21.60
C PRO A 136 4.76 2.14 -22.10
N ARG A 137 5.13 0.89 -22.36
CA ARG A 137 4.24 -0.15 -22.91
C ARG A 137 3.16 -0.55 -21.91
N GLU A 138 2.09 -1.20 -22.40
CA GLU A 138 0.97 -1.66 -21.56
C GLU A 138 1.12 -3.10 -21.07
N ASP A 139 2.22 -3.80 -21.41
CA ASP A 139 2.50 -5.22 -21.09
C ASP A 139 1.37 -6.19 -21.52
N THR A 140 0.67 -5.88 -22.59
CA THR A 140 -0.38 -6.76 -23.14
C THR A 140 0.18 -7.85 -24.04
N ASP A 141 1.46 -7.77 -24.36
CA ASP A 141 2.22 -8.63 -25.27
C ASP A 141 3.16 -9.62 -24.55
N VAL A 142 3.22 -9.58 -23.23
CA VAL A 142 4.13 -10.44 -22.44
C VAL A 142 3.41 -11.61 -21.75
N GLY A 143 2.32 -12.11 -22.34
CA GLY A 143 1.57 -13.27 -21.83
C GLY A 143 0.65 -12.97 -20.66
N VAL A 144 0.54 -11.73 -20.24
CA VAL A 144 -0.37 -11.28 -19.17
C VAL A 144 -1.70 -10.86 -19.77
N LYS A 145 -2.80 -11.49 -19.36
CA LYS A 145 -4.16 -11.14 -19.81
C LYS A 145 -4.63 -9.84 -19.14
N ARG A 146 -4.08 -8.70 -19.54
CA ARG A 146 -4.41 -7.39 -18.97
C ARG A 146 -5.37 -6.56 -19.79
N LYS A 147 -5.59 -6.89 -21.07
CA LYS A 147 -6.29 -6.02 -22.02
C LYS A 147 -7.71 -5.68 -21.56
N ASP A 148 -8.49 -6.67 -21.16
CA ASP A 148 -9.89 -6.48 -20.77
C ASP A 148 -10.01 -5.81 -19.39
N ASP A 149 -9.12 -6.16 -18.47
CA ASP A 149 -9.09 -5.56 -17.15
C ASP A 149 -8.62 -4.11 -17.19
N LEU A 150 -7.60 -3.81 -17.99
CA LEU A 150 -7.08 -2.46 -18.13
C LEU A 150 -8.14 -1.47 -18.63
N ALA A 151 -8.99 -1.89 -19.56
CA ALA A 151 -10.09 -1.04 -20.06
C ALA A 151 -11.09 -0.69 -18.95
N LYS A 152 -11.47 -1.67 -18.11
CA LYS A 152 -12.36 -1.47 -16.97
C LYS A 152 -11.76 -0.50 -15.94
N TRP A 153 -10.47 -0.64 -15.66
CA TRP A 153 -9.78 0.23 -14.71
C TRP A 153 -9.60 1.65 -15.23
N LYS A 154 -9.35 1.84 -16.53
CA LYS A 154 -9.28 3.18 -17.15
C LYS A 154 -10.60 3.94 -17.07
N MET A 155 -11.75 3.25 -17.03
CA MET A 155 -13.05 3.91 -16.79
C MET A 155 -13.20 4.46 -15.36
N ARG A 156 -12.39 3.97 -14.42
CA ARG A 156 -12.37 4.36 -13.01
C ARG A 156 -11.22 5.33 -12.69
N ASP A 157 -10.75 6.09 -13.69
CA ASP A 157 -9.68 7.07 -13.55
C ASP A 157 -10.04 8.13 -12.48
N PRO A 158 -9.28 8.20 -11.37
CA PRO A 158 -9.58 9.14 -10.29
C PRO A 158 -9.45 10.60 -10.73
N ILE A 159 -8.51 10.91 -11.64
CA ILE A 159 -8.29 12.27 -12.14
C ILE A 159 -9.48 12.73 -12.97
N LYS A 160 -9.99 11.87 -13.85
CA LYS A 160 -11.17 12.19 -14.66
C LYS A 160 -12.45 12.34 -13.81
N LYS A 161 -12.55 11.58 -12.74
CA LYS A 161 -13.69 11.70 -11.80
C LYS A 161 -13.66 13.03 -11.06
N ILE A 162 -12.50 13.47 -10.58
CA ILE A 162 -12.34 14.75 -9.88
C ILE A 162 -12.55 15.91 -10.84
N GLY A 163 -11.98 15.87 -12.04
CA GLY A 163 -12.16 16.92 -13.05
C GLY A 163 -13.61 17.11 -13.50
N ARG A 164 -14.45 16.09 -13.41
CA ARG A 164 -15.88 16.18 -13.70
C ARG A 164 -16.71 16.77 -12.56
N ALA A 165 -16.19 16.82 -11.35
CA ALA A 165 -16.89 17.40 -10.21
C ALA A 165 -16.81 18.94 -10.17
N HIS A 166 -16.04 19.56 -11.07
CA HIS A 166 -15.83 21.01 -11.16
C HIS A 166 -16.38 21.64 -12.44
N VAL A 167 -17.21 20.90 -13.21
CA VAL A 167 -17.88 21.43 -14.41
C VAL A 167 -19.39 21.49 -14.21
#